data_26df92c8570a3329d451f01cef7a1e6b
#
_entry.id   26df92c8570a3329d451f01cef7a1e6b
#
_cell.length_a   1.000
_cell.length_b   1.000
_cell.length_c   1.000
_cell.angle_alpha   90.00
_cell.angle_beta   90.00
_cell.angle_gamma   90.00
#
_symmetry.space_group_name_H-M   'P 1'
#
loop_
_entity.id
_entity.type
_entity.pdbx_description
1 polymer ?
#
loop_
_entity_poly.entity_id
_entity_poly.type
_entity_poly.pdbx_seq_one_letter_code
_entity_poly.pdbx_strand_id
1 'polypeptide(L)'
;RDSTKGVFNRHTALGRPCLLGYIGKCCAPCVGKIEPDEYHALITQLERFLSGQDKDIVRTLTAEMNAASAELDFEKAARLRDHIAALQAVLEKQTVVLQETMDADVIGIATDEIEASVQLFRFRHGRIVGQQGWVISKTGDADLGEWEKGTPDPAVPFIAESFLSQFYNTHTDDIPRLILVPEIPTQCEEISAQLDALRHAHVEIRQPQRGDLVRILDTVTDNAAEALRQHKLKRASDLTSRSRALEELQTYLGLENPPLRIECTDISHIQGTDVVASLVVFEDGLPRKSDYRTYLIKDAAGDGKSNDVGSIAEVTRRRFQHYAEDTRTVPDAEGNLVVSEQHRFAYPPQLFVVDGGAPQAAAAAAVLEDLGITDIPVVGLAKRLEEVWVPGEEEPLILPRDSEALYLLQRVRDESHRRAIGFHRKRRSKSMLESELENVDGVGPSLQKALIKYFGSLKKLRAASVDDIAQVPGFGHYRAQKVYAALHP
;
A
#
# COMPACT_ATOMS: atom_id res chain seq x y z
N ARG A 1 -34.96 -3.37 13.02
CA ARG A 1 -35.61 -4.66 12.85
C ARG A 1 -34.75 -5.55 11.96
N ASP A 2 -34.43 -6.73 12.45
CA ASP A 2 -33.58 -7.69 11.75
C ASP A 2 -34.45 -8.79 11.12
N SER A 3 -35.23 -8.44 10.08
CA SER A 3 -36.05 -9.44 9.41
C SER A 3 -36.37 -9.06 7.97
N THR A 4 -36.26 -10.02 7.07
CA THR A 4 -36.62 -9.92 5.68
C THR A 4 -38.18 -9.82 5.51
N LYS A 5 -38.66 -9.38 4.34
CA LYS A 5 -40.09 -9.34 4.00
C LYS A 5 -40.79 -10.70 4.29
N GLY A 6 -40.11 -11.81 4.03
CA GLY A 6 -40.65 -13.16 4.29
C GLY A 6 -40.87 -13.44 5.78
N VAL A 7 -39.92 -13.04 6.65
CA VAL A 7 -40.04 -13.19 8.12
C VAL A 7 -41.18 -12.30 8.64
N PHE A 8 -41.31 -11.08 8.11
CA PHE A 8 -42.43 -10.17 8.45
C PHE A 8 -43.77 -10.81 8.17
N ASN A 9 -44.03 -11.24 6.92
CA ASN A 9 -45.25 -11.84 6.48
C ASN A 9 -45.61 -13.12 7.25
N ARG A 10 -44.58 -13.95 7.59
CA ARG A 10 -44.77 -15.15 8.39
C ARG A 10 -45.31 -14.82 9.79
N HIS A 11 -44.76 -13.83 10.48
CA HIS A 11 -45.21 -13.45 11.81
C HIS A 11 -46.57 -12.75 11.78
N THR A 12 -46.87 -11.99 10.72
CA THR A 12 -48.19 -11.43 10.47
C THR A 12 -49.23 -12.55 10.35
N ALA A 13 -48.95 -13.60 9.57
CA ALA A 13 -49.86 -14.73 9.41
C ALA A 13 -50.02 -15.56 10.71
N LEU A 14 -48.96 -15.66 11.54
CA LEU A 14 -49.01 -16.37 12.81
C LEU A 14 -49.71 -15.59 13.93
N GLY A 15 -49.95 -14.31 13.78
CA GLY A 15 -50.56 -13.43 14.79
C GLY A 15 -49.72 -13.29 16.09
N ARG A 16 -48.45 -13.71 16.07
CA ARG A 16 -47.57 -13.65 17.24
C ARG A 16 -46.16 -13.10 16.88
N PRO A 17 -45.56 -12.27 17.76
CA PRO A 17 -44.23 -11.70 17.49
C PRO A 17 -43.14 -12.77 17.48
N CYS A 18 -42.02 -12.43 16.85
CA CYS A 18 -40.78 -13.23 16.97
C CYS A 18 -40.12 -13.04 18.35
N LEU A 19 -39.04 -13.82 18.62
CA LEU A 19 -38.31 -13.75 19.87
C LEU A 19 -37.91 -12.30 20.23
N LEU A 20 -37.46 -11.51 19.25
CA LEU A 20 -37.05 -10.11 19.48
C LEU A 20 -38.22 -9.25 19.97
N GLY A 21 -39.46 -9.53 19.51
CA GLY A 21 -40.65 -8.85 20.04
C GLY A 21 -41.02 -9.29 21.46
N TYR A 22 -40.78 -10.55 21.83
CA TYR A 22 -41.02 -11.01 23.20
C TYR A 22 -40.00 -10.48 24.22
N ILE A 23 -38.75 -10.34 23.83
CA ILE A 23 -37.65 -9.83 24.70
C ILE A 23 -37.51 -8.28 24.65
N GLY A 24 -38.47 -7.57 24.06
CA GLY A 24 -38.50 -6.11 24.02
C GLY A 24 -37.46 -5.46 23.07
N LYS A 25 -36.74 -6.23 22.27
CA LYS A 25 -35.76 -5.72 21.28
C LYS A 25 -36.37 -5.37 19.91
N CYS A 26 -37.68 -5.49 19.76
CA CYS A 26 -38.42 -5.10 18.57
C CYS A 26 -39.83 -4.65 19.01
N CYS A 27 -40.30 -3.53 18.47
CA CYS A 27 -41.66 -3.02 18.69
C CYS A 27 -42.77 -3.86 18.00
N ALA A 28 -42.41 -4.96 17.34
CA ALA A 28 -43.28 -5.94 16.71
C ALA A 28 -44.35 -5.37 15.76
N PRO A 29 -43.99 -4.55 14.76
CA PRO A 29 -44.94 -3.97 13.80
C PRO A 29 -45.65 -5.04 12.95
N CYS A 30 -45.05 -6.23 12.82
CA CYS A 30 -45.63 -7.35 12.09
C CYS A 30 -46.90 -7.92 12.72
N VAL A 31 -47.20 -7.63 13.97
CA VAL A 31 -48.39 -8.08 14.70
C VAL A 31 -49.21 -6.91 15.26
N GLY A 32 -49.00 -5.69 14.77
CA GLY A 32 -49.76 -4.52 15.16
C GLY A 32 -49.53 -4.05 16.61
N LYS A 33 -48.37 -4.34 17.22
CA LYS A 33 -48.06 -3.86 18.58
C LYS A 33 -47.63 -2.38 18.64
N ILE A 34 -47.39 -1.78 17.50
CA ILE A 34 -47.08 -0.37 17.33
C ILE A 34 -47.91 0.17 16.16
N GLU A 35 -48.47 1.35 16.31
CA GLU A 35 -49.18 2.04 15.25
C GLU A 35 -48.25 2.51 14.13
N PRO A 36 -48.70 2.58 12.87
CA PRO A 36 -47.86 3.00 11.73
C PRO A 36 -47.17 4.34 11.95
N ASP A 37 -47.90 5.34 12.48
CA ASP A 37 -47.37 6.68 12.71
C ASP A 37 -46.29 6.72 13.79
N GLU A 38 -46.44 5.96 14.87
CA GLU A 38 -45.42 5.80 15.91
C GLU A 38 -44.20 5.09 15.35
N TYR A 39 -44.38 4.09 14.49
CA TYR A 39 -43.27 3.41 13.84
C TYR A 39 -42.50 4.34 12.88
N HIS A 40 -43.21 5.17 12.11
CA HIS A 40 -42.61 6.20 11.26
C HIS A 40 -41.82 7.22 12.07
N ALA A 41 -42.35 7.65 13.22
CA ALA A 41 -41.62 8.55 14.12
C ALA A 41 -40.29 7.96 14.61
N LEU A 42 -40.26 6.64 14.95
CA LEU A 42 -39.02 5.95 15.33
C LEU A 42 -38.04 5.86 14.15
N ILE A 43 -38.50 5.62 12.94
CA ILE A 43 -37.65 5.62 11.74
C ILE A 43 -37.05 7.01 11.52
N THR A 44 -37.84 8.07 11.60
CA THR A 44 -37.38 9.45 11.45
C THR A 44 -36.35 9.83 12.54
N GLN A 45 -36.54 9.38 13.78
CA GLN A 45 -35.54 9.58 14.83
C GLN A 45 -34.22 8.85 14.51
N LEU A 46 -34.29 7.61 13.99
CA LEU A 46 -33.11 6.86 13.57
C LEU A 46 -32.39 7.53 12.39
N GLU A 47 -33.13 8.01 11.41
CA GLU A 47 -32.57 8.77 10.28
C GLU A 47 -31.84 10.03 10.75
N ARG A 48 -32.44 10.80 11.68
CA ARG A 48 -31.82 11.97 12.28
C ARG A 48 -30.54 11.61 13.06
N PHE A 49 -30.55 10.51 13.78
CA PHE A 49 -29.35 10.02 14.49
C PHE A 49 -28.25 9.65 13.51
N LEU A 50 -28.58 8.89 12.45
CA LEU A 50 -27.61 8.47 11.43
C LEU A 50 -27.10 9.65 10.58
N SER A 51 -27.88 10.73 10.45
CA SER A 51 -27.46 11.97 9.81
C SER A 51 -26.66 12.92 10.71
N GLY A 52 -26.31 12.52 11.96
CA GLY A 52 -25.48 13.29 12.88
C GLY A 52 -26.21 14.30 13.77
N GLN A 53 -27.57 14.30 13.77
CA GLN A 53 -28.38 15.16 14.65
C GLN A 53 -28.60 14.55 16.05
N ASP A 54 -27.55 14.05 16.65
CA ASP A 54 -27.58 13.28 17.90
C ASP A 54 -27.84 14.13 19.15
N LYS A 55 -27.42 15.40 19.16
CA LYS A 55 -27.66 16.31 20.30
C LYS A 55 -29.14 16.59 20.51
N ASP A 56 -29.90 16.75 19.44
CA ASP A 56 -31.33 16.98 19.53
C ASP A 56 -32.05 15.74 20.07
N ILE A 57 -31.59 14.56 19.68
CA ILE A 57 -32.14 13.29 20.19
C ILE A 57 -31.85 13.13 21.67
N VAL A 58 -30.59 13.35 22.08
CA VAL A 58 -30.22 13.28 23.51
C VAL A 58 -31.00 14.31 24.34
N ARG A 59 -31.18 15.53 23.81
CA ARG A 59 -31.97 16.57 24.48
C ARG A 59 -33.45 16.17 24.63
N THR A 60 -34.06 15.61 23.59
CA THR A 60 -35.45 15.13 23.62
C THR A 60 -35.61 13.98 24.63
N LEU A 61 -34.74 12.96 24.57
CA LEU A 61 -34.78 11.86 25.52
C LEU A 61 -34.54 12.30 26.97
N THR A 62 -33.69 13.32 27.17
CA THR A 62 -33.48 13.91 28.52
C THR A 62 -34.71 14.64 29.01
N ALA A 63 -35.42 15.35 28.15
CA ALA A 63 -36.65 16.00 28.50
C ALA A 63 -37.75 14.98 28.85
N GLU A 64 -37.88 13.92 28.07
CA GLU A 64 -38.82 12.82 28.35
C GLU A 64 -38.49 12.06 29.64
N MET A 65 -37.22 11.85 29.94
CA MET A 65 -36.74 11.24 31.18
C MET A 65 -37.14 12.10 32.41
N ASN A 66 -36.93 13.40 32.30
CA ASN A 66 -37.28 14.32 33.38
C ASN A 66 -38.82 14.42 33.57
N ALA A 67 -39.58 14.41 32.51
CA ALA A 67 -41.05 14.38 32.57
C ALA A 67 -41.58 13.08 33.24
N ALA A 68 -41.06 11.91 32.81
CA ALA A 68 -41.39 10.63 33.44
C ALA A 68 -41.03 10.59 34.94
N SER A 69 -39.86 11.19 35.32
CA SER A 69 -39.49 11.32 36.73
C SER A 69 -40.44 12.23 37.51
N ALA A 70 -40.91 13.33 36.92
CA ALA A 70 -41.87 14.24 37.54
C ALA A 70 -43.26 13.59 37.74
N GLU A 71 -43.62 12.69 36.85
CA GLU A 71 -44.83 11.85 36.93
C GLU A 71 -44.69 10.63 37.85
N LEU A 72 -43.53 10.50 38.52
CA LEU A 72 -43.16 9.38 39.38
C LEU A 72 -43.09 8.00 38.67
N ASP A 73 -42.99 7.98 37.31
CA ASP A 73 -42.74 6.77 36.52
C ASP A 73 -41.20 6.49 36.47
N PHE A 74 -40.68 6.00 37.58
CA PHE A 74 -39.26 5.75 37.72
C PHE A 74 -38.74 4.63 36.81
N GLU A 75 -39.54 3.69 36.43
CA GLU A 75 -39.15 2.63 35.52
C GLU A 75 -38.89 3.13 34.08
N LYS A 76 -39.80 4.02 33.61
CA LYS A 76 -39.65 4.71 32.32
C LYS A 76 -38.45 5.66 32.37
N ALA A 77 -38.28 6.42 33.43
CA ALA A 77 -37.13 7.33 33.60
C ALA A 77 -35.80 6.57 33.62
N ALA A 78 -35.72 5.43 34.32
CA ALA A 78 -34.52 4.59 34.33
C ALA A 78 -34.18 4.02 32.95
N ARG A 79 -35.17 3.53 32.19
CA ARG A 79 -34.96 3.05 30.82
C ARG A 79 -34.44 4.14 29.89
N LEU A 80 -35.00 5.36 29.99
CA LEU A 80 -34.56 6.50 29.19
C LEU A 80 -33.13 6.92 29.55
N ARG A 81 -32.78 6.93 30.85
CA ARG A 81 -31.40 7.19 31.32
C ARG A 81 -30.43 6.18 30.70
N ASP A 82 -30.75 4.90 30.73
CA ASP A 82 -29.88 3.84 30.20
C ASP A 82 -29.74 3.94 28.66
N HIS A 83 -30.81 4.34 27.95
CA HIS A 83 -30.74 4.66 26.52
C HIS A 83 -29.83 5.86 26.24
N ILE A 84 -29.92 6.94 27.02
CA ILE A 84 -29.06 8.13 26.87
C ILE A 84 -27.60 7.74 27.11
N ALA A 85 -27.30 6.96 28.14
CA ALA A 85 -25.95 6.50 28.43
C ALA A 85 -25.38 5.63 27.30
N ALA A 86 -26.19 4.72 26.74
CA ALA A 86 -25.78 3.90 25.60
C ALA A 86 -25.48 4.74 24.35
N LEU A 87 -26.32 5.75 24.04
CA LEU A 87 -26.10 6.68 22.92
C LEU A 87 -24.81 7.48 23.14
N GLN A 88 -24.61 8.04 24.35
CA GLN A 88 -23.39 8.79 24.67
C GLN A 88 -22.12 7.94 24.52
N ALA A 89 -22.14 6.70 24.98
CA ALA A 89 -21.00 5.79 24.85
C ALA A 89 -20.63 5.46 23.39
N VAL A 90 -21.63 5.41 22.48
CA VAL A 90 -21.39 5.28 21.03
C VAL A 90 -20.78 6.57 20.46
N LEU A 91 -21.25 7.73 20.90
CA LEU A 91 -20.79 9.02 20.42
C LEU A 91 -19.37 9.38 20.89
N GLU A 92 -18.99 8.98 22.12
CA GLU A 92 -17.63 9.20 22.65
C GLU A 92 -16.53 8.43 21.92
N LYS A 93 -16.87 7.33 21.22
CA LYS A 93 -15.90 6.53 20.46
C LYS A 93 -15.49 7.17 19.13
N GLN A 94 -16.10 8.25 18.70
CA GLN A 94 -15.71 8.95 17.46
C GLN A 94 -14.54 9.90 17.74
N THR A 95 -13.34 9.52 17.31
CA THR A 95 -12.07 10.23 17.61
C THR A 95 -11.87 11.51 16.79
N VAL A 96 -12.59 11.67 15.68
CA VAL A 96 -12.44 12.81 14.76
C VAL A 96 -13.72 13.63 14.76
N VAL A 97 -13.65 14.82 15.35
CA VAL A 97 -14.78 15.76 15.40
C VAL A 97 -14.35 17.09 14.77
N LEU A 98 -15.04 17.48 13.70
CA LEU A 98 -14.97 18.84 13.14
C LEU A 98 -15.86 19.80 13.95
N GLN A 99 -15.82 21.10 13.62
CA GLN A 99 -16.76 22.05 14.19
C GLN A 99 -18.20 21.57 13.93
N GLU A 100 -19.05 21.66 14.93
CA GLU A 100 -20.41 21.12 14.92
C GLU A 100 -21.32 21.64 13.78
N THR A 101 -20.96 22.74 13.15
CA THR A 101 -21.69 23.34 12.04
C THR A 101 -21.18 22.90 10.67
N MET A 102 -20.19 22.01 10.62
CA MET A 102 -19.52 21.67 9.37
C MET A 102 -20.10 20.41 8.73
N ASP A 103 -20.67 20.58 7.55
CA ASP A 103 -21.05 19.49 6.62
C ASP A 103 -20.03 19.48 5.50
N ALA A 104 -19.28 18.38 5.41
CA ALA A 104 -18.22 18.22 4.42
C ALA A 104 -18.08 16.76 3.98
N ASP A 105 -17.68 16.57 2.74
CA ASP A 105 -17.17 15.31 2.23
C ASP A 105 -15.67 15.43 2.05
N VAL A 106 -14.93 14.46 2.57
CA VAL A 106 -13.47 14.44 2.51
C VAL A 106 -13.03 13.26 1.66
N ILE A 107 -12.32 13.56 0.58
CA ILE A 107 -11.87 12.57 -0.38
C ILE A 107 -10.37 12.41 -0.24
N GLY A 108 -9.94 11.22 0.16
CA GLY A 108 -8.53 10.82 0.15
C GLY A 108 -8.23 9.96 -1.06
N ILE A 109 -7.13 10.22 -1.72
CA ILE A 109 -6.69 9.49 -2.91
C ILE A 109 -5.27 9.03 -2.68
N ALA A 110 -5.03 7.74 -2.89
CA ALA A 110 -3.69 7.15 -2.93
C ALA A 110 -3.52 6.39 -4.23
N THR A 111 -2.37 6.58 -4.86
CA THR A 111 -2.09 6.03 -6.18
C THR A 111 -0.81 5.21 -6.19
N ASP A 112 -0.72 4.29 -7.11
CA ASP A 112 0.53 3.75 -7.62
C ASP A 112 0.57 3.84 -9.15
N GLU A 113 1.41 3.07 -9.80
CA GLU A 113 1.60 3.14 -11.24
C GLU A 113 0.39 2.59 -12.03
N ILE A 114 -0.36 1.64 -11.47
CA ILE A 114 -1.46 0.94 -12.15
C ILE A 114 -2.82 1.24 -11.53
N GLU A 115 -2.89 1.35 -10.19
CA GLU A 115 -4.13 1.45 -9.44
C GLU A 115 -4.20 2.72 -8.60
N ALA A 116 -5.41 3.10 -8.25
CA ALA A 116 -5.67 4.14 -7.26
C ALA A 116 -6.74 3.68 -6.29
N SER A 117 -6.63 4.09 -5.04
CA SER A 117 -7.68 3.96 -4.04
C SER A 117 -8.26 5.33 -3.73
N VAL A 118 -9.57 5.40 -3.77
CA VAL A 118 -10.34 6.59 -3.37
C VAL A 118 -11.11 6.24 -2.11
N GLN A 119 -10.98 7.07 -1.07
CA GLN A 119 -11.74 6.97 0.16
C GLN A 119 -12.58 8.23 0.33
N LEU A 120 -13.86 8.06 0.62
CA LEU A 120 -14.80 9.12 0.90
C LEU A 120 -15.29 9.02 2.35
N PHE A 121 -15.02 10.06 3.14
CA PHE A 121 -15.58 10.21 4.49
C PHE A 121 -16.59 11.34 4.47
N ARG A 122 -17.83 11.03 4.84
CA ARG A 122 -18.92 12.01 4.90
C ARG A 122 -19.08 12.53 6.31
N PHE A 123 -18.89 13.83 6.46
CA PHE A 123 -19.10 14.55 7.72
C PHE A 123 -20.42 15.31 7.67
N ARG A 124 -21.27 15.09 8.65
CA ARG A 124 -22.48 15.88 8.88
C ARG A 124 -22.50 16.31 10.33
N HIS A 125 -22.78 17.59 10.56
CA HIS A 125 -22.74 18.21 11.90
C HIS A 125 -21.40 17.95 12.63
N GLY A 126 -20.29 17.99 11.87
CA GLY A 126 -18.94 17.75 12.38
C GLY A 126 -18.57 16.31 12.70
N ARG A 127 -19.44 15.33 12.41
CA ARG A 127 -19.22 13.90 12.70
C ARG A 127 -19.19 13.05 11.44
N ILE A 128 -18.46 11.95 11.48
CA ILE A 128 -18.43 10.97 10.39
C ILE A 128 -19.75 10.19 10.40
N VAL A 129 -20.56 10.38 9.35
CA VAL A 129 -21.83 9.65 9.17
C VAL A 129 -21.72 8.52 8.14
N GLY A 130 -20.64 8.49 7.36
CA GLY A 130 -20.41 7.44 6.37
C GLY A 130 -18.96 7.39 5.91
N GLN A 131 -18.53 6.18 5.56
CA GLN A 131 -17.23 5.91 4.96
C GLN A 131 -17.42 4.93 3.80
N GLN A 132 -16.85 5.24 2.66
CA GLN A 132 -16.87 4.39 1.47
C GLN A 132 -15.49 4.41 0.80
N GLY A 133 -15.10 3.28 0.18
CA GLY A 133 -13.82 3.18 -0.49
C GLY A 133 -13.91 2.36 -1.77
N TRP A 134 -13.11 2.76 -2.74
CA TRP A 134 -12.98 2.11 -4.05
C TRP A 134 -11.53 1.93 -4.39
N VAL A 135 -11.23 0.85 -5.11
CA VAL A 135 -9.95 0.67 -5.80
C VAL A 135 -10.25 0.62 -7.29
N ILE A 136 -9.59 1.46 -8.04
CA ILE A 136 -9.80 1.64 -9.47
C ILE A 136 -8.48 1.46 -10.23
N SER A 137 -8.55 0.93 -11.45
CA SER A 137 -7.41 0.89 -12.35
C SER A 137 -7.22 2.28 -12.97
N LYS A 138 -5.97 2.73 -13.07
CA LYS A 138 -5.62 3.98 -13.78
C LYS A 138 -5.73 3.73 -15.28
N THR A 139 -6.95 3.85 -15.82
CA THR A 139 -7.21 3.79 -17.26
C THR A 139 -7.25 5.21 -17.80
N GLY A 140 -6.34 5.56 -18.69
CA GLY A 140 -6.42 6.87 -19.34
C GLY A 140 -5.25 7.11 -20.28
N ASP A 141 -5.58 7.56 -21.50
CA ASP A 141 -4.68 8.10 -22.52
C ASP A 141 -4.09 9.47 -22.14
N ALA A 142 -4.25 9.92 -20.91
CA ALA A 142 -3.58 11.11 -20.47
C ALA A 142 -2.08 10.81 -20.38
N ASP A 143 -1.32 11.35 -21.31
CA ASP A 143 0.14 11.40 -21.24
C ASP A 143 0.52 12.34 -20.07
N LEU A 144 0.40 11.82 -18.84
CA LEU A 144 0.60 12.57 -17.61
C LEU A 144 2.10 12.80 -17.31
N GLY A 145 2.97 12.43 -18.26
CA GLY A 145 4.41 12.55 -18.10
C GLY A 145 5.02 11.48 -17.19
N GLU A 146 6.33 11.53 -17.04
CA GLU A 146 7.05 10.65 -16.11
C GLU A 146 6.78 11.08 -14.66
N TRP A 147 6.17 10.19 -13.87
CA TRP A 147 5.97 10.41 -12.44
C TRP A 147 7.12 9.77 -11.63
N GLU A 148 7.80 10.58 -10.83
CA GLU A 148 8.81 10.10 -9.89
C GLU A 148 8.18 9.79 -8.53
N LYS A 149 8.40 8.58 -8.02
CA LYS A 149 7.90 8.16 -6.70
C LYS A 149 8.42 9.08 -5.60
N GLY A 150 7.52 9.79 -4.95
CA GLY A 150 7.83 10.80 -3.92
C GLY A 150 7.50 12.23 -4.32
N THR A 151 7.08 12.46 -5.57
CA THR A 151 6.46 13.70 -6.03
C THR A 151 4.93 13.53 -6.06
N PRO A 152 4.14 14.62 -6.09
CA PRO A 152 2.69 14.54 -6.33
C PRO A 152 2.41 13.79 -7.64
N ASP A 153 1.49 12.83 -7.59
CA ASP A 153 1.10 12.07 -8.78
C ASP A 153 0.18 12.93 -9.66
N PRO A 154 0.57 13.26 -10.90
CA PRO A 154 -0.24 14.08 -11.80
C PRO A 154 -1.60 13.45 -12.15
N ALA A 155 -1.82 12.18 -11.86
CA ALA A 155 -3.12 11.53 -12.00
C ALA A 155 -4.13 11.92 -10.92
N VAL A 156 -3.71 12.40 -9.75
CA VAL A 156 -4.60 12.70 -8.61
C VAL A 156 -5.69 13.72 -8.97
N PRO A 157 -5.41 14.85 -9.63
CA PRO A 157 -6.45 15.79 -10.05
C PRO A 157 -7.50 15.17 -10.98
N PHE A 158 -7.07 14.34 -11.93
CA PHE A 158 -7.98 13.64 -12.88
C PHE A 158 -8.84 12.59 -12.19
N ILE A 159 -8.26 11.86 -11.22
CA ILE A 159 -8.99 10.89 -10.43
C ILE A 159 -10.04 11.60 -9.58
N ALA A 160 -9.69 12.72 -8.95
CA ALA A 160 -10.62 13.54 -8.19
C ALA A 160 -11.76 14.06 -9.08
N GLU A 161 -11.44 14.58 -10.27
CA GLU A 161 -12.39 15.04 -11.27
C GLU A 161 -13.39 13.96 -11.68
N SER A 162 -12.87 12.81 -12.11
CA SER A 162 -13.69 11.68 -12.55
C SER A 162 -14.56 11.15 -11.42
N PHE A 163 -14.01 11.06 -10.21
CA PHE A 163 -14.75 10.59 -9.04
C PHE A 163 -15.88 11.55 -8.66
N LEU A 164 -15.61 12.84 -8.57
CA LEU A 164 -16.63 13.85 -8.22
C LEU A 164 -17.78 13.84 -9.23
N SER A 165 -17.46 13.84 -10.52
CA SER A 165 -18.46 13.82 -11.58
C SER A 165 -19.33 12.56 -11.56
N GLN A 166 -18.72 11.38 -11.39
CA GLN A 166 -19.47 10.11 -11.37
C GLN A 166 -20.26 9.92 -10.08
N PHE A 167 -19.65 10.20 -8.94
CA PHE A 167 -20.25 9.94 -7.64
C PHE A 167 -21.50 10.82 -7.42
N TYR A 168 -21.38 12.12 -7.60
CA TYR A 168 -22.50 13.03 -7.33
C TYR A 168 -23.57 13.04 -8.42
N ASN A 169 -23.31 12.54 -9.62
CA ASN A 169 -24.36 12.29 -10.61
C ASN A 169 -25.32 11.17 -10.17
N THR A 170 -24.85 10.24 -9.34
CA THR A 170 -25.66 9.14 -8.82
C THR A 170 -26.18 9.40 -7.40
N HIS A 171 -25.59 10.35 -6.67
CA HIS A 171 -25.91 10.67 -5.27
C HIS A 171 -26.29 12.16 -5.14
N THR A 172 -27.34 12.57 -5.83
CA THR A 172 -27.78 13.98 -5.90
C THR A 172 -28.39 14.52 -4.61
N ASP A 173 -28.94 13.63 -3.76
CA ASP A 173 -29.74 14.02 -2.59
C ASP A 173 -28.90 14.43 -1.36
N ASP A 174 -27.59 14.16 -1.35
CA ASP A 174 -26.72 14.39 -0.18
C ASP A 174 -25.38 15.08 -0.55
N ILE A 175 -25.49 16.15 -1.35
CA ILE A 175 -24.31 16.94 -1.73
C ILE A 175 -23.98 17.94 -0.60
N PRO A 176 -22.77 17.93 0.00
CA PRO A 176 -22.39 18.82 1.09
C PRO A 176 -22.11 20.25 0.60
N ARG A 177 -21.92 21.18 1.54
CA ARG A 177 -21.46 22.53 1.21
C ARG A 177 -19.98 22.61 0.88
N LEU A 178 -19.19 21.66 1.41
CA LEU A 178 -17.73 21.65 1.31
C LEU A 178 -17.27 20.25 0.89
N ILE A 179 -16.43 20.21 -0.11
CA ILE A 179 -15.73 18.98 -0.53
C ILE A 179 -14.22 19.24 -0.40
N LEU A 180 -13.54 18.40 0.38
CA LEU A 180 -12.10 18.47 0.55
C LEU A 180 -11.43 17.41 -0.32
N VAL A 181 -10.44 17.84 -1.09
CA VAL A 181 -9.66 17.00 -2.01
C VAL A 181 -8.17 17.16 -1.75
N PRO A 182 -7.32 16.14 -2.03
CA PRO A 182 -5.87 16.25 -1.87
C PRO A 182 -5.25 17.22 -2.89
N GLU A 183 -5.80 17.27 -4.10
CA GLU A 183 -5.41 18.21 -5.15
C GLU A 183 -6.66 18.70 -5.88
N ILE A 184 -6.62 19.97 -6.32
CA ILE A 184 -7.75 20.59 -7.02
C ILE A 184 -7.91 19.95 -8.41
N PRO A 185 -9.10 19.49 -8.79
CA PRO A 185 -9.40 18.98 -10.13
C PRO A 185 -9.07 20.00 -11.21
N THR A 186 -8.69 19.52 -12.39
CA THR A 186 -8.32 20.40 -13.51
C THR A 186 -9.52 21.24 -13.99
N GLN A 187 -10.72 20.64 -14.04
CA GLN A 187 -11.98 21.30 -14.42
C GLN A 187 -12.81 21.67 -13.18
N CYS A 188 -12.17 22.22 -12.14
CA CYS A 188 -12.80 22.50 -10.86
C CYS A 188 -14.01 23.45 -10.97
N GLU A 189 -13.93 24.47 -11.83
CA GLU A 189 -14.99 25.46 -12.01
C GLU A 189 -16.26 24.83 -12.63
N GLU A 190 -16.09 23.98 -13.64
CA GLU A 190 -17.18 23.26 -14.30
C GLU A 190 -17.86 22.27 -13.34
N ILE A 191 -17.07 21.52 -12.59
CA ILE A 191 -17.58 20.58 -11.58
C ILE A 191 -18.33 21.33 -10.48
N SER A 192 -17.77 22.43 -9.99
CA SER A 192 -18.43 23.25 -8.95
C SER A 192 -19.77 23.79 -9.46
N ALA A 193 -19.82 24.31 -10.69
CA ALA A 193 -21.05 24.80 -11.30
C ALA A 193 -22.11 23.67 -11.47
N GLN A 194 -21.69 22.48 -11.86
CA GLN A 194 -22.56 21.31 -11.95
C GLN A 194 -23.11 20.91 -10.55
N LEU A 195 -22.26 20.87 -9.54
CA LEU A 195 -22.67 20.54 -8.17
C LEU A 195 -23.58 21.61 -7.56
N ASP A 196 -23.31 22.90 -7.84
CA ASP A 196 -24.17 24.03 -7.45
C ASP A 196 -25.58 23.87 -8.02
N ALA A 197 -25.67 23.48 -9.31
CA ALA A 197 -26.96 23.23 -9.98
C ALA A 197 -27.71 22.04 -9.38
N LEU A 198 -27.01 20.93 -9.08
CA LEU A 198 -27.60 19.74 -8.48
C LEU A 198 -28.07 19.98 -7.04
N ARG A 199 -27.28 20.70 -6.27
CA ARG A 199 -27.56 21.01 -4.86
C ARG A 199 -28.57 22.15 -4.70
N HIS A 200 -28.78 22.98 -5.73
CA HIS A 200 -29.51 24.25 -5.67
C HIS A 200 -28.89 25.27 -4.68
N ALA A 201 -27.60 25.13 -4.40
CA ALA A 201 -26.83 26.04 -3.52
C ALA A 201 -25.32 25.84 -3.75
N HIS A 202 -24.52 26.81 -3.33
CA HIS A 202 -23.08 26.79 -3.56
C HIS A 202 -22.38 25.61 -2.88
N VAL A 203 -21.46 24.97 -3.63
CA VAL A 203 -20.57 23.87 -3.21
C VAL A 203 -19.12 24.31 -3.38
N GLU A 204 -18.39 24.37 -2.30
CA GLU A 204 -16.97 24.71 -2.31
C GLU A 204 -16.13 23.43 -2.45
N ILE A 205 -15.31 23.33 -3.49
CA ILE A 205 -14.27 22.30 -3.63
C ILE A 205 -12.96 22.93 -3.20
N ARG A 206 -12.29 22.35 -2.20
CA ARG A 206 -11.10 22.94 -1.60
C ARG A 206 -10.02 21.93 -1.25
N GLN A 207 -8.77 22.30 -1.53
CA GLN A 207 -7.58 21.68 -0.97
C GLN A 207 -7.20 22.44 0.31
N PRO A 208 -7.30 21.83 1.50
CA PRO A 208 -6.97 22.50 2.75
C PRO A 208 -5.46 22.68 2.87
N GLN A 209 -5.05 23.85 3.37
CA GLN A 209 -3.62 24.21 3.49
C GLN A 209 -3.14 24.27 4.94
N ARG A 210 -4.04 24.36 5.92
CA ARG A 210 -3.70 24.55 7.36
C ARG A 210 -4.80 24.03 8.28
N GLY A 211 -4.40 23.69 9.51
CA GLY A 211 -5.32 23.37 10.61
C GLY A 211 -5.90 21.96 10.58
N ASP A 212 -7.04 21.81 11.24
CA ASP A 212 -7.64 20.47 11.44
C ASP A 212 -8.14 19.82 10.16
N LEU A 213 -8.52 20.60 9.16
CA LEU A 213 -8.96 20.08 7.86
C LEU A 213 -7.82 19.35 7.10
N VAL A 214 -6.58 19.83 7.22
CA VAL A 214 -5.40 19.13 6.66
C VAL A 214 -5.23 17.79 7.36
N ARG A 215 -5.27 17.74 8.70
CA ARG A 215 -5.11 16.50 9.46
C ARG A 215 -6.17 15.45 9.10
N ILE A 216 -7.40 15.92 8.85
CA ILE A 216 -8.49 15.03 8.45
C ILE A 216 -8.26 14.51 7.04
N LEU A 217 -7.88 15.38 6.11
CA LEU A 217 -7.54 14.97 4.75
C LEU A 217 -6.36 13.99 4.74
N ASP A 218 -5.31 14.25 5.51
CA ASP A 218 -4.18 13.34 5.69
C ASP A 218 -4.65 11.97 6.20
N THR A 219 -5.52 11.97 7.22
CA THR A 219 -6.08 10.72 7.76
C THR A 219 -6.88 9.95 6.71
N VAL A 220 -7.68 10.61 5.88
CA VAL A 220 -8.47 9.95 4.82
C VAL A 220 -7.56 9.46 3.70
N THR A 221 -6.51 10.21 3.37
CA THR A 221 -5.48 9.81 2.40
C THR A 221 -4.66 8.63 2.89
N ASP A 222 -4.28 8.60 4.18
CA ASP A 222 -3.63 7.44 4.79
C ASP A 222 -4.52 6.19 4.75
N ASN A 223 -5.84 6.35 4.98
CA ASN A 223 -6.80 5.26 4.81
C ASN A 223 -6.88 4.78 3.35
N ALA A 224 -6.79 5.69 2.37
CA ALA A 224 -6.72 5.31 0.96
C ALA A 224 -5.45 4.52 0.64
N ALA A 225 -4.30 4.95 1.16
CA ALA A 225 -3.02 4.25 1.01
C ALA A 225 -3.05 2.86 1.66
N GLU A 226 -3.64 2.75 2.85
CA GLU A 226 -3.80 1.46 3.54
C GLU A 226 -4.76 0.54 2.78
N ALA A 227 -5.88 1.06 2.26
CA ALA A 227 -6.83 0.28 1.46
C ALA A 227 -6.18 -0.25 0.17
N LEU A 228 -5.39 0.57 -0.53
CA LEU A 228 -4.62 0.15 -1.71
C LEU A 228 -3.62 -0.95 -1.35
N ARG A 229 -2.90 -0.78 -0.24
CA ARG A 229 -1.95 -1.78 0.27
C ARG A 229 -2.64 -3.10 0.60
N GLN A 230 -3.78 -3.06 1.28
CA GLN A 230 -4.57 -4.26 1.63
C GLN A 230 -5.12 -4.96 0.39
N HIS A 231 -5.60 -4.20 -0.59
CA HIS A 231 -6.06 -4.73 -1.88
C HIS A 231 -4.93 -5.52 -2.57
N LYS A 232 -3.74 -4.93 -2.68
CA LYS A 232 -2.56 -5.58 -3.27
C LYS A 232 -2.13 -6.83 -2.51
N LEU A 233 -2.13 -6.79 -1.18
CA LEU A 233 -1.80 -7.96 -0.36
C LEU A 233 -2.81 -9.10 -0.54
N LYS A 234 -4.11 -8.78 -0.57
CA LYS A 234 -5.17 -9.76 -0.80
C LYS A 234 -5.00 -10.42 -2.18
N ARG A 235 -4.83 -9.62 -3.23
CA ARG A 235 -4.60 -10.11 -4.59
C ARG A 235 -3.33 -10.97 -4.68
N ALA A 236 -2.24 -10.53 -4.05
CA ALA A 236 -0.98 -11.25 -4.01
C ALA A 236 -1.06 -12.60 -3.27
N SER A 237 -1.94 -12.74 -2.30
CA SER A 237 -2.12 -13.98 -1.53
C SER A 237 -3.12 -14.94 -2.17
N ASP A 238 -3.95 -14.48 -3.11
CA ASP A 238 -4.93 -15.30 -3.79
C ASP A 238 -4.27 -16.28 -4.77
N LEU A 239 -4.51 -17.57 -4.59
CA LEU A 239 -3.92 -18.62 -5.41
C LEU A 239 -4.38 -18.53 -6.87
N THR A 240 -5.65 -18.22 -7.09
CA THR A 240 -6.25 -18.12 -8.43
C THR A 240 -5.61 -16.97 -9.23
N SER A 241 -5.49 -15.80 -8.61
CA SER A 241 -4.83 -14.64 -9.24
C SER A 241 -3.36 -14.92 -9.56
N ARG A 242 -2.65 -15.65 -8.68
CA ARG A 242 -1.25 -16.03 -8.93
C ARG A 242 -1.09 -17.01 -10.07
N SER A 243 -1.90 -18.08 -10.11
CA SER A 243 -1.86 -19.05 -11.22
C SER A 243 -2.17 -18.36 -12.54
N ARG A 244 -3.21 -17.52 -12.54
CA ARG A 244 -3.58 -16.73 -13.72
C ARG A 244 -2.45 -15.81 -14.18
N ALA A 245 -1.76 -15.15 -13.27
CA ALA A 245 -0.63 -14.28 -13.60
C ALA A 245 0.49 -15.03 -14.33
N LEU A 246 0.82 -16.25 -13.87
CA LEU A 246 1.85 -17.09 -14.50
C LEU A 246 1.42 -17.62 -15.87
N GLU A 247 0.14 -18.00 -16.01
CA GLU A 247 -0.45 -18.44 -17.28
C GLU A 247 -0.53 -17.28 -18.31
N GLU A 248 -0.90 -16.09 -17.86
CA GLU A 248 -0.90 -14.89 -18.69
C GLU A 248 0.51 -14.52 -19.14
N LEU A 249 1.53 -14.59 -18.24
CA LEU A 249 2.94 -14.38 -18.63
C LEU A 249 3.39 -15.40 -19.66
N GLN A 250 3.05 -16.67 -19.48
CA GLN A 250 3.33 -17.69 -20.48
C GLN A 250 2.76 -17.32 -21.84
N THR A 251 1.50 -16.90 -21.87
CA THR A 251 0.77 -16.57 -23.09
C THR A 251 1.36 -15.32 -23.78
N TYR A 252 1.55 -14.24 -23.02
CA TYR A 252 2.04 -12.97 -23.58
C TYR A 252 3.48 -13.06 -24.07
N LEU A 253 4.33 -13.80 -23.36
CA LEU A 253 5.75 -13.94 -23.70
C LEU A 253 6.03 -15.14 -24.62
N GLY A 254 5.01 -15.94 -24.98
CA GLY A 254 5.17 -17.13 -25.82
C GLY A 254 6.03 -18.21 -25.18
N LEU A 255 6.02 -18.36 -23.86
CA LEU A 255 6.83 -19.34 -23.15
C LEU A 255 6.24 -20.75 -23.30
N GLU A 256 7.08 -21.77 -23.29
CA GLU A 256 6.62 -23.18 -23.35
C GLU A 256 5.80 -23.57 -22.12
N ASN A 257 6.20 -23.06 -20.94
CA ASN A 257 5.57 -23.33 -19.65
C ASN A 257 5.40 -22.05 -18.84
N PRO A 258 4.43 -22.01 -17.89
CA PRO A 258 4.31 -20.88 -16.96
C PRO A 258 5.63 -20.69 -16.18
N PRO A 259 6.14 -19.45 -16.06
CA PRO A 259 7.41 -19.19 -15.38
C PRO A 259 7.25 -19.24 -13.86
N LEU A 260 7.31 -20.44 -13.28
CA LEU A 260 7.16 -20.63 -11.83
C LEU A 260 8.27 -19.93 -11.02
N ARG A 261 9.50 -19.87 -11.60
CA ARG A 261 10.60 -19.14 -10.99
C ARG A 261 11.00 -17.96 -11.87
N ILE A 262 10.84 -16.77 -11.29
CA ILE A 262 11.18 -15.49 -11.92
C ILE A 262 12.31 -14.86 -11.11
N GLU A 263 13.39 -14.47 -11.74
CA GLU A 263 14.45 -13.67 -11.14
C GLU A 263 14.45 -12.27 -11.74
N CYS A 264 14.59 -11.23 -10.90
CA CYS A 264 14.66 -9.85 -11.39
C CYS A 264 15.89 -9.15 -10.81
N THR A 265 16.57 -8.39 -11.67
CA THR A 265 17.71 -7.56 -11.28
C THR A 265 17.42 -6.08 -11.55
N ASP A 266 17.85 -5.25 -10.60
CA ASP A 266 17.79 -3.78 -10.64
C ASP A 266 19.18 -3.20 -10.31
N ILE A 267 19.56 -2.14 -11.01
CA ILE A 267 20.80 -1.39 -10.77
C ILE A 267 20.47 -0.09 -10.06
N SER A 268 21.13 0.11 -8.94
CA SER A 268 20.99 1.31 -8.14
C SER A 268 22.30 2.00 -7.89
N HIS A 269 22.35 3.32 -8.10
CA HIS A 269 23.52 4.16 -7.90
C HIS A 269 23.56 4.77 -6.50
N ILE A 270 24.69 4.69 -5.83
CA ILE A 270 24.95 5.43 -4.59
C ILE A 270 25.66 6.73 -4.99
N GLN A 271 25.18 7.86 -4.52
CA GLN A 271 25.86 9.14 -4.71
C GLN A 271 27.34 9.02 -4.34
N GLY A 272 28.19 9.02 -5.33
CA GLY A 272 29.63 9.17 -5.19
C GLY A 272 30.49 8.07 -5.80
N THR A 273 30.27 6.76 -5.61
CA THR A 273 31.26 5.76 -6.06
C THR A 273 30.78 4.32 -6.20
N ASP A 274 29.67 3.92 -5.59
CA ASP A 274 29.32 2.51 -5.56
C ASP A 274 28.04 2.22 -6.35
N VAL A 275 28.12 1.35 -7.34
CA VAL A 275 26.97 0.81 -8.09
C VAL A 275 26.65 -0.57 -7.52
N VAL A 276 25.38 -0.79 -7.23
CA VAL A 276 24.90 -2.04 -6.62
C VAL A 276 23.78 -2.62 -7.46
N ALA A 277 23.86 -3.92 -7.75
CA ALA A 277 22.75 -4.68 -8.34
C ALA A 277 22.03 -5.48 -7.25
N SER A 278 20.72 -5.41 -7.23
CA SER A 278 19.87 -6.31 -6.47
C SER A 278 19.41 -7.46 -7.36
N LEU A 279 19.29 -8.66 -6.80
CA LEU A 279 18.64 -9.80 -7.42
C LEU A 279 17.55 -10.31 -6.48
N VAL A 280 16.32 -10.29 -6.93
CA VAL A 280 15.18 -10.85 -6.23
C VAL A 280 14.66 -12.08 -6.95
N VAL A 281 14.04 -12.98 -6.20
CA VAL A 281 13.52 -14.24 -6.69
C VAL A 281 12.07 -14.38 -6.29
N PHE A 282 11.23 -14.72 -7.25
CA PHE A 282 9.85 -15.11 -7.05
C PHE A 282 9.68 -16.58 -7.43
N GLU A 283 8.94 -17.31 -6.63
CA GLU A 283 8.58 -18.71 -6.87
C GLU A 283 7.07 -18.85 -6.67
N ASP A 284 6.38 -19.45 -7.65
CA ASP A 284 4.91 -19.52 -7.68
C ASP A 284 4.22 -18.16 -7.47
N GLY A 285 4.79 -17.08 -8.04
CA GLY A 285 4.30 -15.71 -7.88
C GLY A 285 4.51 -15.10 -6.50
N LEU A 286 5.28 -15.71 -5.61
CA LEU A 286 5.60 -15.21 -4.26
C LEU A 286 7.09 -14.92 -4.09
N PRO A 287 7.46 -13.89 -3.30
CA PRO A 287 8.85 -13.53 -3.06
C PRO A 287 9.58 -14.57 -2.21
N ARG A 288 10.67 -15.15 -2.72
CA ARG A 288 11.55 -16.10 -2.03
C ARG A 288 12.79 -15.41 -1.47
N LYS A 289 12.64 -14.77 -0.33
CA LYS A 289 13.67 -13.89 0.26
C LYS A 289 14.99 -14.59 0.61
N SER A 290 14.99 -15.91 0.83
CA SER A 290 16.19 -16.71 1.07
C SER A 290 17.16 -16.68 -0.10
N ASP A 291 16.63 -16.52 -1.32
CA ASP A 291 17.38 -16.61 -2.57
C ASP A 291 17.82 -15.24 -3.10
N TYR A 292 17.43 -14.14 -2.41
CA TYR A 292 17.84 -12.81 -2.78
C TYR A 292 19.35 -12.61 -2.67
N ARG A 293 19.93 -11.94 -3.67
CA ARG A 293 21.37 -11.59 -3.68
C ARG A 293 21.54 -10.09 -3.89
N THR A 294 22.72 -9.63 -3.63
CA THR A 294 23.15 -8.25 -3.87
C THR A 294 24.59 -8.29 -4.36
N TYR A 295 24.83 -7.65 -5.46
CA TYR A 295 26.14 -7.61 -6.10
C TYR A 295 26.69 -6.18 -6.06
N LEU A 296 27.93 -6.02 -5.64
CA LEU A 296 28.66 -4.78 -5.82
C LEU A 296 29.25 -4.82 -7.23
N ILE A 297 28.93 -3.87 -8.07
CA ILE A 297 29.46 -3.72 -9.42
C ILE A 297 30.88 -3.14 -9.31
N LYS A 298 31.82 -3.73 -10.02
CA LYS A 298 33.27 -3.37 -9.92
C LYS A 298 33.82 -2.88 -11.25
N ASP A 299 33.52 -3.63 -12.32
CA ASP A 299 34.19 -3.44 -13.61
C ASP A 299 33.45 -2.41 -14.46
N ALA A 300 32.12 -2.38 -14.39
CA ALA A 300 31.28 -1.42 -15.13
C ALA A 300 31.20 -0.03 -14.46
N ALA A 301 31.61 0.11 -13.21
CA ALA A 301 31.53 1.35 -12.43
C ALA A 301 32.70 2.33 -12.69
N GLY A 302 33.58 2.07 -13.68
CA GLY A 302 34.73 2.92 -14.01
C GLY A 302 34.33 4.31 -14.54
N ASP A 303 35.14 5.34 -14.15
CA ASP A 303 35.10 6.73 -14.66
C ASP A 303 33.90 7.61 -14.33
N GLY A 304 33.11 7.33 -13.27
CA GLY A 304 32.10 8.27 -12.77
C GLY A 304 30.90 8.52 -13.70
N LYS A 305 30.75 7.76 -14.78
CA LYS A 305 29.55 7.75 -15.63
C LYS A 305 28.69 6.54 -15.28
N SER A 306 27.39 6.77 -15.18
CA SER A 306 26.39 5.70 -15.07
C SER A 306 26.46 4.80 -16.31
N ASN A 307 26.85 3.54 -16.11
CA ASN A 307 26.85 2.52 -17.16
C ASN A 307 25.93 1.37 -16.75
N ASP A 308 24.63 1.62 -16.82
CA ASP A 308 23.62 0.63 -16.42
C ASP A 308 23.67 -0.61 -17.28
N VAL A 309 23.89 -0.45 -18.57
CA VAL A 309 24.03 -1.56 -19.54
C VAL A 309 25.20 -2.48 -19.16
N GLY A 310 26.37 -1.91 -18.90
CA GLY A 310 27.54 -2.66 -18.44
C GLY A 310 27.32 -3.30 -17.07
N SER A 311 26.64 -2.61 -16.16
CA SER A 311 26.31 -3.13 -14.83
C SER A 311 25.36 -4.33 -14.89
N ILE A 312 24.35 -4.29 -15.77
CA ILE A 312 23.47 -5.43 -16.04
C ILE A 312 24.28 -6.60 -16.61
N ALA A 313 25.16 -6.36 -17.58
CA ALA A 313 26.00 -7.41 -18.14
C ALA A 313 26.90 -8.06 -17.06
N GLU A 314 27.51 -7.26 -16.17
CA GLU A 314 28.34 -7.77 -15.07
C GLU A 314 27.52 -8.63 -14.09
N VAL A 315 26.36 -8.17 -13.63
CA VAL A 315 25.54 -8.94 -12.69
C VAL A 315 25.01 -10.21 -13.31
N THR A 316 24.55 -10.15 -14.57
CA THR A 316 24.07 -11.32 -15.31
C THR A 316 25.17 -12.37 -15.45
N ARG A 317 26.37 -11.98 -15.84
CA ARG A 317 27.52 -12.89 -15.94
C ARG A 317 27.84 -13.54 -14.59
N ARG A 318 27.91 -12.78 -13.51
CA ARG A 318 28.17 -13.28 -12.16
C ARG A 318 27.08 -14.20 -11.63
N ARG A 319 25.82 -13.98 -12.03
CA ARG A 319 24.70 -14.84 -11.64
C ARG A 319 24.75 -16.18 -12.37
N PHE A 320 25.02 -16.16 -13.68
CA PHE A 320 24.86 -17.34 -14.54
C PHE A 320 26.18 -18.08 -14.82
N GLN A 321 27.32 -17.53 -14.48
CA GLN A 321 28.60 -18.20 -14.69
C GLN A 321 28.65 -19.59 -14.02
N HIS A 322 28.21 -19.71 -12.78
CA HIS A 322 28.17 -20.99 -12.08
C HIS A 322 27.14 -21.96 -12.70
N TYR A 323 26.01 -21.45 -13.16
CA TYR A 323 25.04 -22.28 -13.88
C TYR A 323 25.60 -22.84 -15.15
N ALA A 324 26.32 -22.04 -15.94
CA ALA A 324 27.01 -22.49 -17.14
C ALA A 324 28.13 -23.51 -16.85
N GLU A 325 28.81 -23.39 -15.72
CA GLU A 325 29.83 -24.35 -15.26
C GLU A 325 29.21 -25.67 -14.81
N ASP A 326 28.08 -25.62 -14.09
CA ASP A 326 27.38 -26.80 -13.56
C ASP A 326 26.62 -27.59 -14.62
N THR A 327 26.17 -26.92 -15.70
CA THR A 327 25.51 -27.57 -16.83
C THR A 327 26.50 -28.14 -17.86
N ARG A 328 27.80 -27.86 -17.70
CA ARG A 328 28.80 -28.49 -18.54
C ARG A 328 28.85 -30.00 -18.28
N THR A 329 28.63 -30.74 -19.32
CA THR A 329 28.86 -32.18 -19.32
C THR A 329 30.34 -32.48 -19.17
N VAL A 330 30.70 -33.20 -18.10
CA VAL A 330 32.05 -33.74 -17.90
C VAL A 330 32.04 -35.23 -18.17
N PRO A 331 33.08 -35.77 -18.80
CA PRO A 331 33.18 -37.21 -18.98
C PRO A 331 33.40 -37.89 -17.59
N ASP A 332 32.59 -38.93 -17.32
CA ASP A 332 32.80 -39.81 -16.18
C ASP A 332 34.02 -40.69 -16.39
N ALA A 333 34.32 -41.57 -15.41
CA ALA A 333 35.47 -42.47 -15.46
C ALA A 333 35.39 -43.48 -16.62
N GLU A 334 34.21 -43.63 -17.23
CA GLU A 334 33.91 -44.56 -18.33
C GLU A 334 33.76 -43.82 -19.67
N GLY A 335 33.97 -42.48 -19.69
CA GLY A 335 33.92 -41.65 -20.90
C GLY A 335 32.51 -41.21 -21.35
N ASN A 336 31.48 -41.46 -20.56
CA ASN A 336 30.14 -40.95 -20.82
C ASN A 336 30.01 -39.51 -20.32
N LEU A 337 29.32 -38.66 -21.09
CA LEU A 337 29.05 -37.28 -20.71
C LEU A 337 27.97 -37.25 -19.63
N VAL A 338 28.37 -36.90 -18.39
CA VAL A 338 27.47 -36.73 -17.22
C VAL A 338 27.41 -35.27 -16.81
N VAL A 339 26.25 -34.80 -16.40
CA VAL A 339 26.08 -33.46 -15.82
C VAL A 339 26.68 -33.46 -14.44
N SER A 340 27.54 -32.48 -14.12
CA SER A 340 28.20 -32.36 -12.84
C SER A 340 27.16 -31.98 -11.74
N GLU A 341 26.91 -32.85 -10.76
CA GLU A 341 25.92 -32.63 -9.68
C GLU A 341 26.39 -31.74 -8.51
N GLN A 342 27.45 -30.97 -8.64
CA GLN A 342 28.18 -30.45 -7.48
C GLN A 342 27.75 -29.13 -6.86
N HIS A 343 26.77 -28.36 -7.37
CA HIS A 343 26.43 -27.07 -6.77
C HIS A 343 24.95 -26.75 -6.58
N ARG A 344 24.59 -26.32 -5.35
CA ARG A 344 23.23 -25.90 -4.91
C ARG A 344 22.70 -24.61 -5.54
N PHE A 345 23.42 -23.97 -6.45
CA PHE A 345 23.01 -22.73 -7.13
C PHE A 345 22.49 -22.90 -8.54
N ALA A 346 22.36 -24.12 -8.99
CA ALA A 346 22.00 -24.49 -10.36
C ALA A 346 20.50 -24.52 -10.64
N TYR A 347 19.65 -23.85 -9.85
CA TYR A 347 18.23 -23.79 -10.21
C TYR A 347 18.01 -22.58 -11.13
N PRO A 348 17.85 -22.78 -12.45
CA PRO A 348 17.67 -21.67 -13.39
C PRO A 348 16.31 -21.02 -13.20
N PRO A 349 16.21 -19.70 -13.40
CA PRO A 349 14.91 -19.09 -13.56
C PRO A 349 14.27 -19.50 -14.90
N GLN A 350 12.97 -19.57 -14.93
CA GLN A 350 12.18 -19.77 -16.15
C GLN A 350 11.86 -18.42 -16.84
N LEU A 351 12.15 -17.31 -16.15
CA LEU A 351 12.11 -15.97 -16.69
C LEU A 351 13.12 -15.09 -15.96
N PHE A 352 14.01 -14.43 -16.70
CA PHE A 352 14.93 -13.44 -16.16
C PHE A 352 14.48 -12.04 -16.55
N VAL A 353 14.17 -11.23 -15.55
CA VAL A 353 13.65 -9.87 -15.71
C VAL A 353 14.74 -8.87 -15.37
N VAL A 354 14.88 -7.85 -16.20
CA VAL A 354 15.80 -6.73 -16.00
C VAL A 354 14.98 -5.45 -15.81
N ASP A 355 15.22 -4.73 -14.72
CA ASP A 355 14.63 -3.38 -14.52
C ASP A 355 15.35 -2.40 -15.46
N GLY A 356 14.76 -2.20 -16.63
CA GLY A 356 15.32 -1.40 -17.71
C GLY A 356 14.67 -1.70 -19.05
N GLY A 357 14.93 -0.86 -20.04
CA GLY A 357 14.38 -0.99 -21.39
C GLY A 357 15.17 -1.94 -22.30
N ALA A 358 14.98 -1.79 -23.63
CA ALA A 358 15.62 -2.62 -24.65
C ALA A 358 17.15 -2.76 -24.52
N PRO A 359 17.94 -1.70 -24.25
CA PRO A 359 19.40 -1.85 -24.17
C PRO A 359 19.87 -2.74 -23.01
N GLN A 360 19.20 -2.65 -21.85
CA GLN A 360 19.48 -3.45 -20.67
C GLN A 360 19.11 -4.92 -20.88
N ALA A 361 17.91 -5.17 -21.47
CA ALA A 361 17.47 -6.50 -21.81
C ALA A 361 18.41 -7.19 -22.83
N ALA A 362 18.81 -6.46 -23.88
CA ALA A 362 19.75 -6.92 -24.87
C ALA A 362 21.14 -7.27 -24.28
N ALA A 363 21.62 -6.45 -23.34
CA ALA A 363 22.91 -6.72 -22.65
C ALA A 363 22.84 -8.00 -21.81
N ALA A 364 21.74 -8.24 -21.10
CA ALA A 364 21.55 -9.47 -20.35
C ALA A 364 21.47 -10.70 -21.27
N ALA A 365 20.73 -10.61 -22.37
CA ALA A 365 20.60 -11.68 -23.36
C ALA A 365 21.95 -12.03 -24.02
N ALA A 366 22.72 -11.01 -24.43
CA ALA A 366 24.04 -11.21 -25.00
C ALA A 366 24.99 -11.96 -24.04
N VAL A 367 24.92 -11.67 -22.75
CA VAL A 367 25.73 -12.40 -21.75
C VAL A 367 25.30 -13.85 -21.60
N LEU A 368 24.00 -14.16 -21.66
CA LEU A 368 23.52 -15.55 -21.63
C LEU A 368 23.97 -16.30 -22.88
N GLU A 369 23.90 -15.67 -24.05
CA GLU A 369 24.39 -16.23 -25.31
C GLU A 369 25.91 -16.50 -25.25
N ASP A 370 26.71 -15.56 -24.75
CA ASP A 370 28.18 -15.73 -24.52
C ASP A 370 28.47 -16.92 -23.60
N LEU A 371 27.61 -17.20 -22.63
CA LEU A 371 27.75 -18.33 -21.70
C LEU A 371 27.17 -19.64 -22.28
N GLY A 372 26.55 -19.60 -23.47
CA GLY A 372 25.94 -20.76 -24.11
C GLY A 372 24.60 -21.15 -23.46
N ILE A 373 23.92 -20.23 -22.78
CA ILE A 373 22.62 -20.43 -22.13
C ILE A 373 21.52 -19.90 -23.06
N THR A 374 20.71 -20.78 -23.61
CA THR A 374 19.65 -20.45 -24.58
C THR A 374 18.24 -20.77 -24.09
N ASP A 375 18.15 -21.40 -22.94
CA ASP A 375 16.90 -21.92 -22.36
C ASP A 375 16.26 -20.94 -21.34
N ILE A 376 16.89 -19.78 -21.07
CA ILE A 376 16.39 -18.79 -20.15
C ILE A 376 15.92 -17.55 -20.92
N PRO A 377 14.60 -17.31 -21.03
CA PRO A 377 14.07 -16.10 -21.63
C PRO A 377 14.39 -14.86 -20.76
N VAL A 378 14.74 -13.77 -21.46
CA VAL A 378 15.05 -12.47 -20.84
C VAL A 378 14.01 -11.45 -21.26
N VAL A 379 13.56 -10.61 -20.33
CA VAL A 379 12.74 -9.44 -20.63
C VAL A 379 13.20 -8.22 -19.86
N GLY A 380 13.04 -7.04 -20.45
CA GLY A 380 13.25 -5.76 -19.80
C GLY A 380 11.91 -5.15 -19.40
N LEU A 381 11.83 -4.55 -18.22
CA LEU A 381 10.71 -3.73 -17.79
C LEU A 381 11.12 -2.26 -17.85
N ALA A 382 10.51 -1.51 -18.77
CA ALA A 382 10.76 -0.08 -18.87
C ALA A 382 10.06 0.70 -17.74
N LYS A 383 10.28 2.00 -17.67
CA LYS A 383 9.60 2.89 -16.71
C LYS A 383 8.07 2.82 -16.87
N ARG A 384 7.57 2.70 -18.08
CA ARG A 384 6.17 2.34 -18.34
C ARG A 384 6.01 0.85 -18.16
N LEU A 385 5.32 0.42 -17.12
CA LEU A 385 5.21 -0.98 -16.73
C LEU A 385 4.54 -1.88 -17.76
N GLU A 386 3.63 -1.35 -18.54
CA GLU A 386 2.96 -2.06 -19.62
C GLU A 386 3.91 -2.41 -20.79
N GLU A 387 5.09 -1.77 -20.86
CA GLU A 387 6.09 -2.00 -21.90
C GLU A 387 7.09 -3.07 -21.45
N VAL A 388 6.97 -4.25 -22.00
CA VAL A 388 7.89 -5.35 -21.77
C VAL A 388 8.78 -5.51 -23.01
N TRP A 389 10.07 -5.32 -22.83
CA TRP A 389 11.06 -5.41 -23.91
C TRP A 389 11.61 -6.82 -24.03
N VAL A 390 11.39 -7.44 -25.19
CA VAL A 390 11.95 -8.72 -25.53
C VAL A 390 13.21 -8.49 -26.37
N PRO A 391 14.38 -9.07 -26.03
CA PRO A 391 15.59 -8.90 -26.82
C PRO A 391 15.41 -9.35 -28.28
N GLY A 392 15.79 -8.47 -29.21
CA GLY A 392 15.66 -8.73 -30.65
C GLY A 392 14.38 -8.17 -31.28
N GLU A 393 13.41 -7.73 -30.49
CA GLU A 393 12.21 -7.07 -31.00
C GLU A 393 12.43 -5.55 -31.10
N GLU A 394 11.86 -4.93 -32.15
CA GLU A 394 11.97 -3.49 -32.38
C GLU A 394 10.99 -2.69 -31.52
N GLU A 395 9.85 -3.27 -31.15
CA GLU A 395 8.79 -2.66 -30.37
C GLU A 395 8.57 -3.43 -29.05
N PRO A 396 8.17 -2.74 -27.97
CA PRO A 396 7.84 -3.40 -26.73
C PRO A 396 6.51 -4.17 -26.84
N LEU A 397 6.41 -5.26 -26.14
CA LEU A 397 5.14 -5.94 -25.90
C LEU A 397 4.34 -5.14 -24.88
N ILE A 398 3.12 -4.74 -25.24
CA ILE A 398 2.22 -3.99 -24.35
C ILE A 398 1.28 -4.96 -23.62
N LEU A 399 1.39 -5.03 -22.31
CA LEU A 399 0.49 -5.83 -21.49
C LEU A 399 -0.78 -5.03 -21.11
N PRO A 400 -1.96 -5.67 -21.10
CA PRO A 400 -3.17 -5.04 -20.59
C PRO A 400 -2.99 -4.59 -19.15
N ARG A 401 -3.44 -3.36 -18.83
CA ARG A 401 -3.29 -2.76 -17.49
C ARG A 401 -4.02 -3.50 -16.38
N ASP A 402 -5.07 -4.24 -16.72
CA ASP A 402 -5.87 -5.06 -15.81
C ASP A 402 -5.42 -6.53 -15.73
N SER A 403 -4.35 -6.91 -16.45
CA SER A 403 -3.84 -8.27 -16.44
C SER A 403 -3.14 -8.63 -15.12
N GLU A 404 -3.32 -9.85 -14.67
CA GLU A 404 -2.61 -10.39 -13.51
C GLU A 404 -1.10 -10.51 -13.77
N ALA A 405 -0.70 -10.74 -15.01
CA ALA A 405 0.69 -10.74 -15.46
C ALA A 405 1.39 -9.41 -15.16
N LEU A 406 0.76 -8.29 -15.54
CA LEU A 406 1.31 -6.95 -15.28
C LEU A 406 1.45 -6.69 -13.79
N TYR A 407 0.45 -7.04 -12.99
CA TYR A 407 0.51 -6.91 -11.53
C TYR A 407 1.63 -7.76 -10.90
N LEU A 408 1.88 -8.95 -11.43
CA LEU A 408 3.00 -9.77 -10.97
C LEU A 408 4.34 -9.13 -11.32
N LEU A 409 4.53 -8.65 -12.55
CA LEU A 409 5.75 -7.97 -12.97
C LEU A 409 6.00 -6.68 -12.16
N GLN A 410 4.96 -5.90 -11.88
CA GLN A 410 5.06 -4.73 -10.98
C GLN A 410 5.58 -5.15 -9.60
N ARG A 411 5.02 -6.21 -9.02
CA ARG A 411 5.45 -6.71 -7.71
C ARG A 411 6.91 -7.16 -7.71
N VAL A 412 7.32 -7.83 -8.77
CA VAL A 412 8.70 -8.30 -8.96
C VAL A 412 9.65 -7.10 -9.03
N ARG A 413 9.31 -6.08 -9.82
CA ARG A 413 10.09 -4.84 -9.93
C ARG A 413 10.14 -4.06 -8.62
N ASP A 414 8.99 -3.83 -7.97
CA ASP A 414 8.91 -3.12 -6.70
C ASP A 414 9.76 -3.79 -5.61
N GLU A 415 9.79 -5.12 -5.58
CA GLU A 415 10.60 -5.87 -4.63
C GLU A 415 12.10 -5.72 -4.92
N SER A 416 12.51 -5.73 -6.21
CA SER A 416 13.88 -5.51 -6.63
C SER A 416 14.36 -4.12 -6.21
N HIS A 417 13.58 -3.10 -6.54
CA HIS A 417 13.86 -1.71 -6.17
C HIS A 417 13.92 -1.51 -4.64
N ARG A 418 12.95 -2.08 -3.89
CA ARG A 418 12.96 -2.04 -2.43
C ARG A 418 14.20 -2.69 -1.83
N ARG A 419 14.67 -3.79 -2.41
CA ARG A 419 15.89 -4.48 -1.99
C ARG A 419 17.12 -3.61 -2.18
N ALA A 420 17.26 -2.95 -3.32
CA ALA A 420 18.34 -2.04 -3.65
C ALA A 420 18.39 -0.87 -2.66
N ILE A 421 17.27 -0.17 -2.45
CA ILE A 421 17.18 0.94 -1.47
C ILE A 421 17.51 0.46 -0.04
N GLY A 422 17.04 -0.71 0.37
CA GLY A 422 17.32 -1.26 1.69
C GLY A 422 18.81 -1.52 1.93
N PHE A 423 19.52 -1.97 0.92
CA PHE A 423 20.97 -2.16 0.97
C PHE A 423 21.73 -0.82 1.04
N HIS A 424 21.30 0.17 0.25
CA HIS A 424 21.86 1.53 0.29
C HIS A 424 21.77 2.15 1.69
N ARG A 425 20.59 2.06 2.33
CA ARG A 425 20.41 2.58 3.70
C ARG A 425 21.33 1.91 4.71
N LYS A 426 21.49 0.58 4.62
CA LYS A 426 22.41 -0.16 5.51
C LYS A 426 23.86 0.24 5.29
N ARG A 427 24.28 0.39 4.04
CA ARG A 427 25.65 0.76 3.70
C ARG A 427 25.98 2.20 4.09
N ARG A 428 25.06 3.15 3.82
CA ARG A 428 25.20 4.55 4.25
C ARG A 428 25.30 4.64 5.77
N SER A 429 24.46 3.95 6.53
CA SER A 429 24.54 3.89 7.98
C SER A 429 25.88 3.33 8.46
N LYS A 430 26.41 2.34 7.75
CA LYS A 430 27.72 1.75 8.08
C LYS A 430 28.87 2.72 7.76
N SER A 431 28.88 3.33 6.59
CA SER A 431 29.91 4.31 6.18
C SER A 431 29.90 5.55 7.08
N MET A 432 28.74 6.08 7.44
CA MET A 432 28.63 7.18 8.41
C MET A 432 29.20 6.79 9.77
N LEU A 433 28.94 5.56 10.22
CA LEU A 433 29.43 5.05 11.50
C LEU A 433 30.93 4.84 11.48
N GLU A 434 31.47 4.33 10.37
CA GLU A 434 32.91 4.20 10.16
C GLU A 434 33.60 5.59 10.18
N SER A 435 33.05 6.57 9.47
CA SER A 435 33.59 7.94 9.42
C SER A 435 33.49 8.66 10.78
N GLU A 436 32.40 8.51 11.55
CA GLU A 436 32.29 9.10 12.90
C GLU A 436 33.27 8.46 13.91
N LEU A 437 33.58 7.17 13.74
CA LEU A 437 34.47 6.44 14.62
C LEU A 437 35.96 6.48 14.17
N GLU A 438 36.27 6.90 12.94
CA GLU A 438 37.61 6.99 12.38
C GLU A 438 38.49 7.93 13.19
N ASN A 439 37.94 8.98 13.78
CA ASN A 439 38.64 9.99 14.56
C ASN A 439 38.69 9.67 16.07
N VAL A 440 38.21 8.49 16.51
CA VAL A 440 38.22 8.12 17.92
C VAL A 440 39.49 7.37 18.27
N ASP A 441 40.40 8.03 18.96
CA ASP A 441 41.67 7.47 19.43
C ASP A 441 41.48 6.15 20.19
N GLY A 442 42.13 5.08 19.73
CA GLY A 442 42.11 3.76 20.35
C GLY A 442 40.93 2.87 19.91
N VAL A 443 40.18 3.28 18.88
CA VAL A 443 39.10 2.49 18.27
C VAL A 443 39.44 2.14 16.83
N GLY A 444 40.27 1.12 16.66
CA GLY A 444 40.69 0.63 15.35
C GLY A 444 39.59 -0.17 14.63
N PRO A 445 39.82 -0.55 13.34
CA PRO A 445 38.81 -1.18 12.47
C PRO A 445 38.13 -2.44 13.06
N SER A 446 38.85 -3.22 13.85
CA SER A 446 38.29 -4.43 14.50
C SER A 446 37.30 -4.10 15.59
N LEU A 447 37.52 -3.03 16.36
CA LEU A 447 36.64 -2.54 17.42
C LEU A 447 35.46 -1.82 16.83
N GLN A 448 35.61 -1.07 15.74
CA GLN A 448 34.51 -0.48 14.99
C GLN A 448 33.52 -1.56 14.47
N LYS A 449 34.06 -2.65 13.90
CA LYS A 449 33.25 -3.80 13.47
C LYS A 449 32.52 -4.46 14.64
N ALA A 450 33.15 -4.54 15.83
CA ALA A 450 32.48 -5.08 17.02
C ALA A 450 31.31 -4.21 17.48
N LEU A 451 31.47 -2.87 17.49
CA LEU A 451 30.36 -1.93 17.78
C LEU A 451 29.20 -2.07 16.78
N ILE A 452 29.50 -2.10 15.48
CA ILE A 452 28.53 -2.24 14.41
C ILE A 452 27.76 -3.57 14.57
N LYS A 453 28.47 -4.65 14.88
CA LYS A 453 27.87 -5.97 15.07
C LYS A 453 26.95 -6.01 16.31
N TYR A 454 27.35 -5.34 17.40
CA TYR A 454 26.60 -5.35 18.65
C TYR A 454 25.34 -4.48 18.58
N PHE A 455 25.45 -3.23 18.15
CA PHE A 455 24.33 -2.29 18.11
C PHE A 455 23.50 -2.33 16.83
N GLY A 456 24.04 -2.83 15.72
CA GLY A 456 23.36 -3.01 14.44
C GLY A 456 23.02 -1.71 13.68
N SER A 457 23.04 -0.55 14.32
CA SER A 457 22.79 0.76 13.69
C SER A 457 23.39 1.93 14.48
N LEU A 458 23.75 3.02 13.77
CA LEU A 458 24.22 4.26 14.37
C LEU A 458 23.20 4.88 15.35
N LYS A 459 21.92 4.82 15.00
CA LYS A 459 20.84 5.33 15.87
C LYS A 459 20.79 4.62 17.23
N LYS A 460 20.97 3.30 17.24
CA LYS A 460 21.02 2.52 18.48
C LYS A 460 22.29 2.80 19.27
N LEU A 461 23.43 2.95 18.59
CA LEU A 461 24.70 3.27 19.23
C LEU A 461 24.68 4.69 19.85
N ARG A 462 24.10 5.66 19.17
CA ARG A 462 23.89 7.01 19.73
C ARG A 462 22.94 7.03 20.92
N ALA A 463 21.94 6.15 20.95
CA ALA A 463 21.02 6.05 22.07
C ALA A 463 21.55 5.24 23.25
N ALA A 464 22.72 4.57 23.10
CA ALA A 464 23.31 3.72 24.12
C ALA A 464 24.07 4.53 25.16
N SER A 465 24.04 4.07 26.42
CA SER A 465 24.85 4.65 27.51
C SER A 465 26.34 4.23 27.40
N VAL A 466 27.20 4.91 28.15
CA VAL A 466 28.62 4.53 28.26
C VAL A 466 28.78 3.08 28.76
N ASP A 467 27.90 2.67 29.68
CA ASP A 467 27.93 1.32 30.26
C ASP A 467 27.49 0.27 29.21
N ASP A 468 26.51 0.58 28.36
CA ASP A 468 26.13 -0.32 27.25
C ASP A 468 27.26 -0.49 26.24
N ILE A 469 27.97 0.59 25.91
CA ILE A 469 29.11 0.56 25.00
C ILE A 469 30.28 -0.24 25.63
N ALA A 470 30.47 -0.14 26.94
CA ALA A 470 31.51 -0.87 27.66
C ALA A 470 31.28 -2.40 27.70
N GLN A 471 30.03 -2.87 27.47
CA GLN A 471 29.70 -4.30 27.37
C GLN A 471 30.18 -4.93 26.05
N VAL A 472 30.51 -4.13 25.04
CA VAL A 472 30.98 -4.65 23.76
C VAL A 472 32.38 -5.30 23.94
N PRO A 473 32.59 -6.53 23.44
CA PRO A 473 33.88 -7.19 23.55
C PRO A 473 35.03 -6.34 23.02
N GLY A 474 36.06 -6.09 23.86
CA GLY A 474 37.21 -5.24 23.56
C GLY A 474 37.05 -3.78 23.97
N PHE A 475 35.92 -3.36 24.53
CA PHE A 475 35.71 -2.05 25.09
C PHE A 475 35.78 -2.07 26.62
N GLY A 476 36.71 -1.27 27.18
CA GLY A 476 36.66 -0.89 28.58
C GLY A 476 36.00 0.46 28.74
N HIS A 477 35.62 0.82 29.98
CA HIS A 477 34.90 2.04 30.29
C HIS A 477 35.54 3.33 29.70
N TYR A 478 36.88 3.41 29.69
CA TYR A 478 37.63 4.53 29.09
C TYR A 478 37.41 4.69 27.58
N ARG A 479 37.41 3.58 26.81
CA ARG A 479 37.14 3.61 25.37
C ARG A 479 35.67 3.90 25.09
N ALA A 480 34.75 3.34 25.89
CA ALA A 480 33.35 3.59 25.79
C ALA A 480 33.01 5.07 25.98
N GLN A 481 33.69 5.73 26.93
CA GLN A 481 33.52 7.16 27.20
C GLN A 481 34.01 8.03 26.02
N LYS A 482 35.13 7.65 25.37
CA LYS A 482 35.61 8.34 24.16
C LYS A 482 34.63 8.20 22.99
N VAL A 483 34.11 7.00 22.77
CA VAL A 483 33.11 6.75 21.72
C VAL A 483 31.84 7.55 22.00
N TYR A 484 31.34 7.53 23.23
CA TYR A 484 30.16 8.30 23.64
C TYR A 484 30.35 9.80 23.39
N ALA A 485 31.48 10.37 23.80
CA ALA A 485 31.80 11.79 23.58
C ALA A 485 31.92 12.16 22.09
N ALA A 486 32.47 11.28 21.26
CA ALA A 486 32.57 11.50 19.81
C ALA A 486 31.21 11.48 19.12
N LEU A 487 30.22 10.71 19.63
CA LEU A 487 28.88 10.60 19.09
C LEU A 487 27.92 11.66 19.61
N HIS A 488 28.31 12.40 20.67
CA HIS A 488 27.54 13.47 21.32
C HIS A 488 28.42 14.71 21.53
N PRO A 489 28.86 15.37 20.43
CA PRO A 489 29.71 16.54 20.50
C PRO A 489 29.07 17.76 21.15
#